data_f797c9d3fdf72354d8969d308d4334e8
#
_entry.id   f797c9d3fdf72354d8969d308d4334e8
#
_cell.length_a   1.000
_cell.length_b   1.000
_cell.length_c   1.000
_cell.angle_alpha   90.00
_cell.angle_beta   90.00
_cell.angle_gamma   90.00
#
_symmetry.space_group_name_H-M   'P 1'
#
loop_
_entity.id
_entity.type
_entity.pdbx_description
1 polymer ?
#
loop_
_entity_poly.entity_id
_entity_poly.type
_entity_poly.pdbx_seq_one_letter_code
_entity_poly.pdbx_strand_id
1 'polypeptide(L)'
;PIGTNEFLRPSRLMSSIPSYIKKSVATIFRIFVVYKPFRFFLSIGLTLLFLGGLIGLRFLFHYFTAGGAGHIQSLILAAILIGIGFQVVLAAFLSDLLSVNRRLLEDLQYRIKRNELMQRDSLESEKDERG
;
A
#
# COMPACT_ATOMS: atom_id res chain seq x y z
N PRO A 1 45.26 -22.00 -7.93
CA PRO A 1 44.00 -22.20 -7.20
C PRO A 1 43.38 -20.89 -6.70
N ILE A 2 44.19 -19.86 -6.46
CA ILE A 2 43.70 -18.55 -5.98
C ILE A 2 42.99 -17.77 -7.11
N GLY A 3 43.44 -17.89 -8.37
CA GLY A 3 42.81 -17.25 -9.52
C GLY A 3 41.41 -17.76 -9.87
N THR A 4 41.11 -19.03 -9.62
CA THR A 4 39.80 -19.63 -9.86
C THR A 4 38.73 -19.14 -8.88
N ASN A 5 39.09 -18.81 -7.65
CA ASN A 5 38.17 -18.27 -6.65
C ASN A 5 37.82 -16.79 -6.92
N GLU A 6 38.70 -16.02 -7.52
CA GLU A 6 38.42 -14.64 -7.92
C GLU A 6 37.39 -14.54 -9.05
N PHE A 7 37.42 -15.47 -9.99
CA PHE A 7 36.42 -15.52 -11.09
C PHE A 7 35.04 -15.96 -10.64
N LEU A 8 34.94 -16.77 -9.58
CA LEU A 8 33.66 -17.23 -9.02
C LEU A 8 32.99 -16.20 -8.12
N ARG A 9 33.75 -15.32 -7.45
CA ARG A 9 33.21 -14.29 -6.58
C ARG A 9 32.32 -13.26 -7.28
N PRO A 10 32.67 -12.66 -8.43
CA PRO A 10 31.80 -11.70 -9.10
C PRO A 10 30.53 -12.32 -9.64
N SER A 11 30.53 -13.57 -10.08
CA SER A 11 29.31 -14.23 -10.56
C SER A 11 28.32 -14.58 -9.42
N ARG A 12 28.81 -14.94 -8.23
CA ARG A 12 28.00 -15.12 -7.04
C ARG A 12 27.40 -13.82 -6.53
N LEU A 13 28.15 -12.74 -6.56
CA LEU A 13 27.68 -11.38 -6.19
C LEU A 13 26.60 -10.91 -7.18
N MET A 14 26.79 -11.13 -8.47
CA MET A 14 25.80 -10.78 -9.50
C MET A 14 24.51 -11.59 -9.39
N SER A 15 24.55 -12.86 -9.00
CA SER A 15 23.36 -13.68 -8.81
C SER A 15 22.64 -13.38 -7.47
N SER A 16 23.35 -12.88 -6.44
CA SER A 16 22.77 -12.53 -5.16
C SER A 16 22.20 -11.10 -5.12
N ILE A 17 22.69 -10.17 -5.95
CA ILE A 17 22.19 -8.79 -6.03
C ILE A 17 20.70 -8.73 -6.38
N PRO A 18 20.18 -9.39 -7.45
CA PRO A 18 18.76 -9.34 -7.77
C PRO A 18 17.89 -10.00 -6.69
N SER A 19 18.35 -11.05 -6.02
CA SER A 19 17.60 -11.65 -4.92
C SER A 19 17.61 -10.78 -3.67
N TYR A 20 18.70 -10.07 -3.38
CA TYR A 20 18.79 -9.09 -2.29
C TYR A 20 17.89 -7.89 -2.55
N ILE A 21 17.90 -7.33 -3.75
CA ILE A 21 17.00 -6.24 -4.18
C ILE A 21 15.54 -6.68 -4.05
N LYS A 22 15.19 -7.87 -4.50
CA LYS A 22 13.84 -8.43 -4.39
C LYS A 22 13.37 -8.55 -2.94
N LYS A 23 14.22 -9.03 -2.05
CA LYS A 23 13.94 -9.10 -0.60
C LYS A 23 13.80 -7.71 0.02
N SER A 24 14.69 -6.78 -0.33
CA SER A 24 14.64 -5.40 0.16
C SER A 24 13.38 -4.68 -0.31
N VAL A 25 13.02 -4.81 -1.57
CA VAL A 25 11.77 -4.25 -2.14
C VAL A 25 10.55 -4.86 -1.46
N ALA A 26 10.51 -6.18 -1.26
CA ALA A 26 9.43 -6.85 -0.56
C ALA A 26 9.29 -6.38 0.90
N THR A 27 10.42 -6.17 1.60
CA THR A 27 10.44 -5.66 2.97
C THR A 27 9.97 -4.21 3.03
N ILE A 28 10.47 -3.35 2.15
CA ILE A 28 10.04 -1.94 2.03
C ILE A 28 8.55 -1.87 1.71
N PHE A 29 8.09 -2.66 0.75
CA PHE A 29 6.69 -2.75 0.36
C PHE A 29 5.81 -3.16 1.55
N ARG A 30 6.22 -4.19 2.29
CA ARG A 30 5.54 -4.67 3.49
C ARG A 30 5.47 -3.60 4.58
N ILE A 31 6.58 -2.88 4.83
CA ILE A 31 6.63 -1.80 5.81
C ILE A 31 5.72 -0.64 5.39
N PHE A 32 5.74 -0.23 4.12
CA PHE A 32 4.89 0.84 3.61
C PHE A 32 3.41 0.49 3.68
N VAL A 33 3.04 -0.73 3.32
CA VAL A 33 1.65 -1.21 3.38
C VAL A 33 1.14 -1.28 4.81
N VAL A 34 1.99 -1.66 5.77
CA VAL A 34 1.60 -1.77 7.19
C VAL A 34 1.54 -0.42 7.90
N TYR A 35 2.51 0.48 7.63
CA TYR A 35 2.63 1.75 8.37
C TYR A 35 1.79 2.90 7.80
N LYS A 36 1.71 3.02 6.49
CA LYS A 36 0.96 4.10 5.81
C LYS A 36 0.35 3.60 4.50
N PRO A 37 -0.62 2.69 4.57
CA PRO A 37 -1.21 2.09 3.37
C PRO A 37 -1.87 3.13 2.47
N PHE A 38 -2.52 4.15 3.04
CA PHE A 38 -3.20 5.21 2.30
C PHE A 38 -2.28 5.92 1.31
N ARG A 39 -1.13 6.42 1.77
CA ARG A 39 -0.18 7.17 0.92
C ARG A 39 0.41 6.31 -0.19
N PHE A 40 0.64 5.04 0.10
CA PHE A 40 1.18 4.09 -0.85
C PHE A 40 0.20 3.82 -2.01
N PHE A 41 -1.02 3.41 -1.67
CA PHE A 41 -2.04 3.16 -2.68
C PHE A 41 -2.46 4.44 -3.42
N LEU A 42 -2.52 5.56 -2.72
CA LEU A 42 -2.84 6.85 -3.31
C LEU A 42 -1.79 7.26 -4.35
N SER A 43 -0.49 7.11 -4.06
CA SER A 43 0.58 7.46 -5.00
C SER A 43 0.55 6.60 -6.26
N ILE A 44 0.32 5.30 -6.12
CA ILE A 44 0.18 4.39 -7.26
C ILE A 44 -1.06 4.73 -8.09
N GLY A 45 -2.21 4.90 -7.44
CA GLY A 45 -3.46 5.23 -8.12
C GLY A 45 -3.39 6.57 -8.86
N LEU A 46 -2.79 7.58 -8.24
CA LEU A 46 -2.59 8.90 -8.86
C LEU A 46 -1.64 8.83 -10.05
N THR A 47 -0.56 8.05 -9.97
CA THR A 47 0.37 7.82 -11.08
C THR A 47 -0.33 7.13 -12.26
N LEU A 48 -1.13 6.12 -12.00
CA LEU A 48 -1.92 5.43 -13.03
C LEU A 48 -2.96 6.36 -13.67
N LEU A 49 -3.66 7.16 -12.87
CA LEU A 49 -4.60 8.17 -13.37
C LEU A 49 -3.90 9.21 -14.23
N PHE A 50 -2.74 9.68 -13.81
CA PHE A 50 -1.96 10.65 -14.55
C PHE A 50 -1.47 10.10 -15.90
N LEU A 51 -0.93 8.88 -15.91
CA LEU A 51 -0.52 8.20 -17.14
C LEU A 51 -1.70 7.95 -18.09
N GLY A 52 -2.81 7.43 -17.56
CA GLY A 52 -4.04 7.23 -18.33
C GLY A 52 -4.60 8.53 -18.90
N GLY A 53 -4.58 9.60 -18.09
CA GLY A 53 -4.99 10.94 -18.50
C GLY A 53 -4.12 11.53 -19.60
N LEU A 54 -2.79 11.38 -19.53
CA LEU A 54 -1.86 11.82 -20.56
C LEU A 54 -2.11 11.08 -21.91
N ILE A 55 -2.29 9.77 -21.85
CA ILE A 55 -2.59 8.96 -23.05
C ILE A 55 -3.95 9.35 -23.63
N GLY A 56 -4.95 9.55 -22.78
CA GLY A 56 -6.28 9.99 -23.19
C GLY A 56 -6.28 11.39 -23.81
N LEU A 57 -5.54 12.32 -23.20
CA LEU A 57 -5.39 13.68 -23.72
C LEU A 57 -4.66 13.70 -25.07
N ARG A 58 -3.61 12.91 -25.20
CA ARG A 58 -2.91 12.71 -26.48
C ARG A 58 -3.85 12.16 -27.57
N PHE A 59 -4.69 11.17 -27.21
CA PHE A 59 -5.69 10.62 -28.12
C PHE A 59 -6.70 11.68 -28.54
N LEU A 60 -7.20 12.46 -27.60
CA LEU A 60 -8.17 13.53 -27.85
C LEU A 60 -7.61 14.59 -28.81
N PHE A 61 -6.36 15.00 -28.59
CA PHE A 61 -5.66 15.91 -29.48
C PHE A 61 -5.55 15.35 -30.90
N HIS A 62 -5.18 14.09 -31.03
CA HIS A 62 -5.05 13.41 -32.32
C HIS A 62 -6.40 13.20 -33.00
N TYR A 63 -7.44 12.98 -32.23
CA TYR A 63 -8.82 12.86 -32.73
C TYR A 63 -9.31 14.15 -33.42
N PHE A 64 -9.04 15.29 -32.82
CA PHE A 64 -9.44 16.59 -33.40
C PHE A 64 -8.58 17.01 -34.60
N THR A 65 -7.33 16.56 -34.66
CA THR A 65 -6.41 16.99 -35.74
C THR A 65 -6.40 16.04 -36.93
N ALA A 66 -6.52 14.74 -36.72
CA ALA A 66 -6.32 13.70 -37.75
C ALA A 66 -7.55 12.78 -37.99
N GLY A 67 -8.71 13.07 -37.39
CA GLY A 67 -9.94 12.31 -37.62
C GLY A 67 -10.05 10.95 -36.94
N GLY A 68 -9.18 10.63 -36.00
CA GLY A 68 -9.33 9.51 -35.07
C GLY A 68 -9.17 8.09 -35.61
N ALA A 69 -8.96 7.92 -36.91
CA ALA A 69 -8.83 6.60 -37.50
C ALA A 69 -7.48 5.95 -37.13
N GLY A 70 -7.52 4.80 -36.44
CA GLY A 70 -6.35 3.95 -36.20
C GLY A 70 -5.78 3.97 -34.77
N HIS A 71 -6.28 4.79 -33.84
CA HIS A 71 -5.74 4.90 -32.47
C HIS A 71 -6.67 4.36 -31.37
N ILE A 72 -7.60 3.50 -31.73
CA ILE A 72 -8.59 2.90 -30.79
C ILE A 72 -7.89 2.12 -29.66
N GLN A 73 -6.75 1.49 -29.95
CA GLN A 73 -5.98 0.76 -28.95
C GLN A 73 -5.46 1.66 -27.84
N SER A 74 -5.02 2.89 -28.14
CA SER A 74 -4.57 3.83 -27.12
C SER A 74 -5.71 4.36 -26.26
N LEU A 75 -6.90 4.50 -26.83
CA LEU A 75 -8.12 4.87 -26.09
C LEU A 75 -8.50 3.79 -25.08
N ILE A 76 -8.48 2.51 -25.52
CA ILE A 76 -8.75 1.36 -24.65
C ILE A 76 -7.71 1.30 -23.53
N LEU A 77 -6.43 1.46 -23.85
CA LEU A 77 -5.38 1.49 -22.83
C LEU A 77 -5.57 2.64 -21.83
N ALA A 78 -5.90 3.83 -22.29
CA ALA A 78 -6.19 4.96 -21.42
C ALA A 78 -7.38 4.68 -20.51
N ALA A 79 -8.46 4.11 -21.04
CA ALA A 79 -9.65 3.76 -20.25
C ALA A 79 -9.34 2.71 -19.18
N ILE A 80 -8.56 1.69 -19.50
CA ILE A 80 -8.11 0.66 -18.53
C ILE A 80 -7.24 1.29 -17.45
N LEU A 81 -6.27 2.13 -17.80
CA LEU A 81 -5.38 2.79 -16.83
C LEU A 81 -6.14 3.72 -15.89
N ILE A 82 -7.09 4.50 -16.41
CA ILE A 82 -7.95 5.37 -15.62
C ILE A 82 -8.84 4.53 -14.69
N GLY A 83 -9.46 3.47 -15.21
CA GLY A 83 -10.31 2.57 -14.42
C GLY A 83 -9.55 1.90 -13.28
N ILE A 84 -8.40 1.31 -13.55
CA ILE A 84 -7.55 0.69 -12.53
C ILE A 84 -7.03 1.74 -11.56
N GLY A 85 -6.56 2.90 -12.05
CA GLY A 85 -6.08 3.99 -11.21
C GLY A 85 -7.15 4.48 -10.24
N PHE A 86 -8.40 4.62 -10.70
CA PHE A 86 -9.53 4.98 -9.86
C PHE A 86 -9.83 3.91 -8.79
N GLN A 87 -9.82 2.62 -9.16
CA GLN A 87 -9.99 1.52 -8.20
C GLN A 87 -8.92 1.51 -7.12
N VAL A 88 -7.66 1.76 -7.49
CA VAL A 88 -6.55 1.83 -6.54
C VAL A 88 -6.70 3.02 -5.58
N VAL A 89 -7.19 4.16 -6.06
CA VAL A 89 -7.52 5.32 -5.21
C VAL A 89 -8.65 4.98 -4.23
N LEU A 90 -9.72 4.32 -4.68
CA LEU A 90 -10.79 3.85 -3.80
C LEU A 90 -10.27 2.87 -2.73
N ALA A 91 -9.39 1.95 -3.13
CA ALA A 91 -8.73 1.04 -2.19
C ALA A 91 -7.88 1.78 -1.14
N ALA A 92 -7.25 2.89 -1.53
CA ALA A 92 -6.54 3.77 -0.60
C ALA A 92 -7.47 4.34 0.48
N PHE A 93 -8.62 4.87 0.08
CA PHE A 93 -9.62 5.38 1.03
C PHE A 93 -10.16 4.29 1.96
N LEU A 94 -10.48 3.11 1.43
CA LEU A 94 -10.91 1.97 2.24
C LEU A 94 -9.85 1.56 3.26
N SER A 95 -8.59 1.54 2.84
CA SER A 95 -7.46 1.23 3.72
C SER A 95 -7.30 2.23 4.86
N ASP A 96 -7.55 3.51 4.59
CA ASP A 96 -7.52 4.57 5.61
C ASP A 96 -8.65 4.41 6.61
N LEU A 97 -9.88 4.16 6.15
CA LEU A 97 -11.03 3.89 7.01
C LEU A 97 -10.82 2.67 7.91
N LEU A 98 -10.25 1.59 7.37
CA LEU A 98 -9.90 0.40 8.15
C LEU A 98 -8.84 0.70 9.21
N SER A 99 -7.86 1.53 8.89
CA SER A 99 -6.81 1.96 9.82
C SER A 99 -7.39 2.77 10.98
N VAL A 100 -8.32 3.68 10.71
CA VAL A 100 -9.04 4.45 11.73
C VAL A 100 -9.90 3.55 12.61
N ASN A 101 -10.66 2.64 12.01
CA ASN A 101 -11.48 1.68 12.76
C ASN A 101 -10.64 0.82 13.71
N ARG A 102 -9.48 0.35 13.25
CA ARG A 102 -8.57 -0.41 14.09
C ARG A 102 -8.11 0.37 15.32
N ARG A 103 -7.75 1.65 15.15
CA ARG A 103 -7.35 2.52 16.27
C ARG A 103 -8.49 2.74 17.27
N LEU A 104 -9.71 2.93 16.78
CA LEU A 104 -10.89 3.07 17.62
C LEU A 104 -11.17 1.79 18.42
N LEU A 105 -11.02 0.61 17.82
CA LEU A 105 -11.17 -0.66 18.50
C LEU A 105 -10.11 -0.87 19.58
N GLU A 106 -8.85 -0.50 19.32
CA GLU A 106 -7.76 -0.57 20.30
C GLU A 106 -8.04 0.37 21.50
N ASP A 107 -8.55 1.58 21.26
CA ASP A 107 -8.92 2.53 22.32
C ASP A 107 -10.10 2.03 23.15
N LEU A 108 -11.11 1.44 22.50
CA LEU A 108 -12.25 0.82 23.19
C LEU A 108 -11.82 -0.36 24.06
N GLN A 109 -10.96 -1.24 23.56
CA GLN A 109 -10.42 -2.35 24.34
C GLN A 109 -9.66 -1.87 25.56
N TYR A 110 -8.87 -0.80 25.42
CA TYR A 110 -8.15 -0.20 26.55
C TYR A 110 -9.11 0.35 27.61
N ARG A 111 -10.17 1.03 27.20
CA ARG A 111 -11.18 1.58 28.11
C ARG A 111 -11.97 0.50 28.84
N ILE A 112 -12.37 -0.55 28.13
CA ILE A 112 -13.07 -1.71 28.72
C ILE A 112 -12.19 -2.37 29.79
N LYS A 113 -10.93 -2.67 29.44
CA LYS A 113 -9.98 -3.29 30.38
C LYS A 113 -9.72 -2.42 31.62
N ARG A 114 -9.62 -1.11 31.42
CA ARG A 114 -9.48 -0.18 32.54
C ARG A 114 -10.70 -0.16 33.46
N ASN A 115 -11.90 -0.19 32.91
CA ASN A 115 -13.14 -0.24 33.69
C ASN A 115 -13.27 -1.54 34.46
N GLU A 116 -12.89 -2.69 33.87
CA GLU A 116 -12.87 -3.98 34.54
C GLU A 116 -11.91 -3.99 35.74
N LEU A 117 -10.73 -3.39 35.60
CA LEU A 117 -9.77 -3.28 36.69
C LEU A 117 -10.33 -2.40 37.83
N MET A 118 -10.94 -1.26 37.54
CA MET A 118 -11.55 -0.40 38.54
C MET A 118 -12.71 -1.09 39.28
N GLN A 119 -13.51 -1.89 38.56
CA GLN A 119 -14.58 -2.66 39.19
C GLN A 119 -14.04 -3.76 40.13
N ARG A 120 -12.96 -4.40 39.76
CA ARG A 120 -12.30 -5.41 40.60
C ARG A 120 -11.77 -4.78 41.90
N ASP A 121 -11.05 -3.66 41.78
CA ASP A 121 -10.50 -2.94 42.93
C ASP A 121 -11.61 -2.48 43.88
N SER A 122 -12.74 -2.01 43.35
CA SER A 122 -13.87 -1.60 44.17
C SER A 122 -14.55 -2.78 44.90
N LEU A 123 -14.63 -3.95 44.23
CA LEU A 123 -15.18 -5.15 44.83
C LEU A 123 -14.24 -5.77 45.89
N GLU A 124 -12.94 -5.66 45.70
CA GLU A 124 -11.96 -6.11 46.70
C GLU A 124 -11.96 -5.22 47.94
N SER A 125 -12.05 -3.90 47.77
CA SER A 125 -12.15 -2.95 48.89
C SER A 125 -13.44 -3.14 49.69
N GLU A 126 -14.58 -3.42 49.04
CA GLU A 126 -15.84 -3.71 49.70
C GLU A 126 -15.81 -5.04 50.47
N LYS A 127 -15.06 -6.04 49.99
CA LYS A 127 -14.84 -7.30 50.71
C LYS A 127 -14.00 -7.11 51.97
N ASP A 128 -12.99 -6.26 51.91
CA ASP A 128 -12.09 -5.98 53.04
C ASP A 128 -12.80 -5.19 54.15
N GLU A 129 -13.74 -4.31 53.79
CA GLU A 129 -14.58 -3.59 54.78
C GLU A 129 -15.64 -4.46 55.50
N ARG A 130 -16.03 -5.59 54.86
CA ARG A 130 -17.04 -6.52 55.43
C ARG A 130 -16.44 -7.68 56.21
N GLY A 131 -15.13 -7.90 56.11
CA GLY A 131 -14.40 -8.96 56.83
C GLY A 131 -13.78 -8.49 58.09
#